data_23b21ace6b7beae692947d285e1218d0
#
_entry.id   23b21ace6b7beae692947d285e1218d0
#
_cell.length_a   1.000
_cell.length_b   1.000
_cell.length_c   1.000
_cell.angle_alpha   90.00
_cell.angle_beta   90.00
_cell.angle_gamma   90.00
#
_symmetry.space_group_name_H-M   'P 1'
#
loop_
_entity.id
_entity.type
_entity.pdbx_description
1 polymer ?
#
loop_
_entity_poly.entity_id
_entity_poly.type
_entity_poly.pdbx_seq_one_letter_code
_entity_poly.pdbx_strand_id
1 'polypeptide(L)'
;VIKEKILRSETVIKLLQQFNLDPEHPPADFSGVYAYTLVEYGVGKPKAFLELFRQEAIKQAFRKALDHNNPSILLSEVDTFLDACTLGDEIRSLELDVRREVAAFATVFIEVAKRSRTPADVLMNQQIGSLHKRIAGIQEQLERLPTLEGIRTEIARLAAQNYPALTPTATENQCRAIALAQQMRGWFETLGYRLEKYEIWAEEYFEWIINVPVRRSYDRILVRGVAGEVRLSDVMALCQSVNQQKTDEGWLVSTRRISRAARDEVKKEENRHLDCFTFDELIDLDADFSGYLDWLEAEIKRRKIDQKYVPLACTKEEIDPVTKRRIGISRYEAEDGWIDGYIDLWLDDPAKEHISILGEFGTGKTWFVFHYAWTALQRYKDAQRRGVERPRLPLVITLRDFAKALNVENVLAGFFFTQHNIRLNSEVFDQLNRMGKLLLIFDGFDEMAAKVDRQFLGTGKGSSSWF
;
A
#
# COMPACT_ATOMS: atom_id res chain seq x y z
N VAL A 1 -11.26 -30.03 10.28
CA VAL A 1 -10.03 -30.18 11.07
C VAL A 1 -9.17 -31.20 10.33
N ILE A 2 -8.54 -30.81 9.22
CA ILE A 2 -7.43 -31.56 8.66
C ILE A 2 -6.19 -30.89 9.22
N LYS A 3 -5.70 -31.42 10.34
CA LYS A 3 -4.28 -31.38 10.65
C LYS A 3 -3.59 -32.16 9.54
N GLU A 4 -3.21 -31.50 8.46
CA GLU A 4 -2.08 -31.96 7.71
C GLU A 4 -0.88 -31.82 8.65
N LYS A 5 -0.59 -32.88 9.38
CA LYS A 5 0.78 -33.19 9.71
C LYS A 5 1.51 -33.14 8.38
N ILE A 6 2.24 -32.07 8.13
CA ILE A 6 3.41 -32.15 7.28
C ILE A 6 4.21 -33.30 7.93
N LEU A 7 4.11 -34.47 7.36
CA LEU A 7 4.91 -35.64 7.75
C LEU A 7 6.35 -35.16 7.58
N ARG A 8 6.97 -34.74 8.69
CA ARG A 8 8.41 -34.44 8.70
C ARG A 8 9.07 -35.67 8.09
N SER A 9 9.76 -35.47 6.99
CA SER A 9 10.46 -36.58 6.38
C SER A 9 11.44 -37.12 7.43
N GLU A 10 11.63 -38.42 7.51
CA GLU A 10 12.64 -39.03 8.41
C GLU A 10 14.00 -38.35 8.28
N THR A 11 14.29 -37.80 7.10
CA THR A 11 15.50 -37.05 6.80
C THR A 11 15.61 -35.79 7.62
N VAL A 12 14.53 -35.00 7.77
CA VAL A 12 14.50 -33.80 8.60
C VAL A 12 14.73 -34.15 10.06
N ILE A 13 14.06 -35.15 10.56
CA ILE A 13 14.20 -35.60 11.95
C ILE A 13 15.65 -36.02 12.24
N LYS A 14 16.26 -36.82 11.36
CA LYS A 14 17.67 -37.27 11.51
C LYS A 14 18.64 -36.07 11.46
N LEU A 15 18.42 -35.10 10.57
CA LEU A 15 19.27 -33.92 10.48
C LEU A 15 19.12 -33.02 11.73
N LEU A 16 17.93 -32.81 12.24
CA LEU A 16 17.72 -32.04 13.49
C LEU A 16 18.45 -32.70 14.67
N GLN A 17 18.36 -34.04 14.80
CA GLN A 17 19.08 -34.77 15.83
C GLN A 17 20.60 -34.67 15.68
N GLN A 18 21.15 -34.70 14.45
CA GLN A 18 22.58 -34.50 14.20
C GLN A 18 23.09 -33.12 14.65
N PHE A 19 22.23 -32.11 14.59
CA PHE A 19 22.55 -30.73 15.06
C PHE A 19 22.20 -30.49 16.53
N ASN A 20 21.88 -31.53 17.31
CA ASN A 20 21.41 -31.45 18.70
C ASN A 20 20.17 -30.55 18.87
N LEU A 21 19.31 -30.52 17.89
CA LEU A 21 18.02 -29.83 17.92
C LEU A 21 16.91 -30.84 18.22
N ASP A 22 16.04 -30.54 19.18
CA ASP A 22 14.89 -31.41 19.50
C ASP A 22 13.85 -31.31 18.37
N PRO A 23 13.54 -32.43 17.67
CA PRO A 23 12.57 -32.40 16.58
C PRO A 23 11.15 -32.00 17.00
N GLU A 24 10.81 -32.14 18.28
CA GLU A 24 9.46 -31.86 18.79
C GLU A 24 9.31 -30.46 19.40
N HIS A 25 10.41 -29.89 19.89
CA HIS A 25 10.41 -28.64 20.63
C HIS A 25 11.47 -27.67 20.06
N PRO A 26 11.14 -26.84 19.05
CA PRO A 26 12.05 -25.81 18.57
C PRO A 26 12.43 -24.87 19.71
N PRO A 27 13.69 -24.38 19.74
CA PRO A 27 14.12 -23.38 20.69
C PRO A 27 13.25 -22.12 20.59
N ALA A 28 13.06 -21.43 21.75
CA ALA A 28 12.20 -20.25 21.82
C ALA A 28 12.88 -18.96 21.32
N ASP A 29 14.21 -18.94 21.23
CA ASP A 29 14.96 -17.78 20.78
C ASP A 29 15.09 -17.72 19.26
N PHE A 30 15.25 -16.50 18.73
CA PHE A 30 15.34 -16.26 17.28
C PHE A 30 16.43 -17.10 16.60
N SER A 31 17.60 -17.23 17.23
CA SER A 31 18.75 -17.95 16.63
C SER A 31 18.47 -19.45 16.52
N GLY A 32 17.83 -20.02 17.53
CA GLY A 32 17.41 -21.42 17.53
C GLY A 32 16.31 -21.70 16.51
N VAL A 33 15.27 -20.84 16.44
CA VAL A 33 14.23 -20.94 15.41
C VAL A 33 14.83 -20.81 14.02
N TYR A 34 15.76 -19.88 13.80
CA TYR A 34 16.42 -19.69 12.53
C TYR A 34 17.28 -20.90 12.11
N ALA A 35 18.07 -21.46 13.03
CA ALA A 35 18.86 -22.67 12.78
C ALA A 35 17.97 -23.88 12.45
N TYR A 36 16.87 -24.00 13.16
CA TYR A 36 15.88 -25.06 12.90
C TYR A 36 15.23 -24.91 11.52
N THR A 37 14.91 -23.69 11.15
CA THR A 37 14.39 -23.34 9.82
C THR A 37 15.38 -23.71 8.71
N LEU A 38 16.67 -23.43 8.90
CA LEU A 38 17.71 -23.82 7.95
C LEU A 38 17.72 -25.32 7.66
N VAL A 39 17.49 -26.14 8.68
CA VAL A 39 17.43 -27.61 8.52
C VAL A 39 16.16 -28.02 7.78
N GLU A 40 14.99 -27.52 8.21
CA GLU A 40 13.71 -27.90 7.59
C GLU A 40 13.58 -27.39 6.13
N TYR A 41 13.98 -26.15 5.86
CA TYR A 41 13.98 -25.58 4.53
C TYR A 41 15.00 -26.26 3.61
N GLY A 42 16.17 -26.60 4.18
CA GLY A 42 17.34 -27.05 3.42
C GLY A 42 17.18 -28.39 2.73
N VAL A 43 16.20 -29.19 3.11
CA VAL A 43 15.99 -30.52 2.50
C VAL A 43 15.57 -30.38 1.04
N GLY A 44 16.42 -30.89 0.13
CA GLY A 44 16.17 -30.82 -1.31
C GLY A 44 16.44 -29.47 -1.97
N LYS A 45 17.01 -28.48 -1.25
CA LYS A 45 17.37 -27.18 -1.78
C LYS A 45 18.81 -27.14 -2.29
N PRO A 46 19.11 -26.32 -3.31
CA PRO A 46 20.46 -26.11 -3.79
C PRO A 46 21.38 -25.56 -2.70
N LYS A 47 22.63 -26.04 -2.66
CA LYS A 47 23.62 -25.65 -1.64
C LYS A 47 23.82 -24.13 -1.57
N ALA A 48 23.83 -23.46 -2.71
CA ALA A 48 24.03 -22.02 -2.78
C ALA A 48 22.95 -21.22 -2.00
N PHE A 49 21.68 -21.65 -1.99
CA PHE A 49 20.65 -21.02 -1.16
C PHE A 49 20.84 -21.27 0.33
N LEU A 50 21.36 -22.44 0.71
CA LEU A 50 21.68 -22.72 2.11
C LEU A 50 22.84 -21.84 2.60
N GLU A 51 23.84 -21.65 1.77
CA GLU A 51 24.95 -20.74 2.07
C GLU A 51 24.50 -19.29 2.15
N LEU A 52 23.54 -18.85 1.32
CA LEU A 52 22.92 -17.53 1.41
C LEU A 52 22.27 -17.32 2.79
N PHE A 53 21.40 -18.21 3.21
CA PHE A 53 20.71 -18.08 4.49
C PHE A 53 21.62 -18.32 5.72
N ARG A 54 22.81 -18.86 5.53
CA ARG A 54 23.83 -18.97 6.58
C ARG A 54 24.60 -17.66 6.81
N GLN A 55 24.54 -16.72 5.87
CA GLN A 55 25.26 -15.46 6.01
C GLN A 55 24.70 -14.65 7.19
N GLU A 56 25.59 -14.12 8.03
CA GLU A 56 25.17 -13.35 9.21
C GLU A 56 24.44 -12.05 8.82
N ALA A 57 24.83 -11.41 7.72
CA ALA A 57 24.13 -10.23 7.18
C ALA A 57 22.66 -10.55 6.85
N ILE A 58 22.42 -11.65 6.17
CA ILE A 58 21.05 -12.10 5.80
C ILE A 58 20.24 -12.47 7.04
N LYS A 59 20.85 -13.15 8.00
CA LYS A 59 20.22 -13.49 9.29
C LYS A 59 19.83 -12.22 10.08
N GLN A 60 20.71 -11.22 10.11
CA GLN A 60 20.44 -9.94 10.80
C GLN A 60 19.36 -9.13 10.06
N ALA A 61 19.39 -9.10 8.74
CA ALA A 61 18.32 -8.47 7.93
C ALA A 61 16.98 -9.16 8.14
N PHE A 62 16.96 -10.49 8.23
CA PHE A 62 15.77 -11.27 8.54
C PHE A 62 15.20 -10.88 9.92
N ARG A 63 16.06 -10.77 10.94
CA ARG A 63 15.66 -10.32 12.27
C ARG A 63 15.09 -8.90 12.24
N LYS A 64 15.77 -7.96 11.59
CA LYS A 64 15.29 -6.58 11.45
C LYS A 64 13.95 -6.52 10.71
N ALA A 65 13.77 -7.33 9.67
CA ALA A 65 12.50 -7.41 8.94
C ALA A 65 11.35 -7.89 9.84
N LEU A 66 11.62 -8.86 10.75
CA LEU A 66 10.66 -9.30 11.76
C LEU A 66 10.35 -8.21 12.78
N ASP A 67 11.38 -7.62 13.39
CA ASP A 67 11.24 -6.62 14.45
C ASP A 67 10.45 -5.38 13.97
N HIS A 68 10.60 -5.00 12.69
CA HIS A 68 9.94 -3.86 12.09
C HIS A 68 8.68 -4.23 11.26
N ASN A 69 8.33 -5.52 11.21
CA ASN A 69 7.26 -6.05 10.37
C ASN A 69 7.35 -5.53 8.91
N ASN A 70 8.57 -5.50 8.35
CA ASN A 70 8.84 -4.96 7.03
C ASN A 70 9.74 -5.90 6.21
N PRO A 71 9.18 -6.72 5.30
CA PRO A 71 9.94 -7.66 4.50
C PRO A 71 10.87 -7.00 3.48
N SER A 72 10.64 -5.73 3.13
CA SER A 72 11.52 -5.01 2.17
C SER A 72 12.94 -4.86 2.68
N ILE A 73 13.14 -4.83 4.01
CA ILE A 73 14.48 -4.78 4.62
C ILE A 73 15.27 -6.04 4.25
N LEU A 74 14.64 -7.21 4.35
CA LEU A 74 15.28 -8.48 4.00
C LEU A 74 15.57 -8.55 2.50
N LEU A 75 14.59 -8.22 1.66
CA LEU A 75 14.73 -8.30 0.21
C LEU A 75 15.82 -7.35 -0.31
N SER A 76 15.90 -6.14 0.21
CA SER A 76 16.95 -5.17 -0.14
C SER A 76 18.36 -5.67 0.27
N GLU A 77 18.48 -6.27 1.45
CA GLU A 77 19.76 -6.82 1.90
C GLU A 77 20.20 -8.03 1.07
N VAL A 78 19.23 -8.90 0.72
CA VAL A 78 19.50 -10.03 -0.19
C VAL A 78 19.95 -9.54 -1.55
N ASP A 79 19.29 -8.57 -2.15
CA ASP A 79 19.67 -8.00 -3.44
C ASP A 79 21.08 -7.40 -3.37
N THR A 80 21.37 -6.61 -2.33
CA THR A 80 22.71 -6.01 -2.09
C THR A 80 23.78 -7.08 -1.93
N PHE A 81 23.50 -8.12 -1.16
CA PHE A 81 24.43 -9.22 -0.93
C PHE A 81 24.74 -9.98 -2.21
N LEU A 82 23.71 -10.28 -3.01
CA LEU A 82 23.87 -11.02 -4.27
C LEU A 82 24.68 -10.23 -5.32
N ASP A 83 24.62 -8.90 -5.27
CA ASP A 83 25.40 -8.06 -6.16
C ASP A 83 26.88 -7.91 -5.72
N ALA A 84 27.17 -8.14 -4.45
CA ALA A 84 28.49 -7.91 -3.86
C ALA A 84 29.38 -9.16 -3.81
N CYS A 85 28.88 -10.36 -4.09
CA CYS A 85 29.65 -11.58 -3.87
C CYS A 85 29.49 -12.65 -4.98
N THR A 86 30.51 -13.51 -5.11
CA THR A 86 30.55 -14.61 -6.06
C THR A 86 29.42 -15.64 -5.85
N LEU A 87 28.92 -15.78 -4.62
CA LEU A 87 27.76 -16.61 -4.30
C LEU A 87 26.51 -16.10 -5.04
N GLY A 88 26.39 -14.79 -5.26
CA GLY A 88 25.33 -14.19 -6.05
C GLY A 88 25.35 -14.65 -7.50
N ASP A 89 26.51 -14.75 -8.12
CA ASP A 89 26.66 -15.26 -9.49
C ASP A 89 26.30 -16.75 -9.55
N GLU A 90 26.69 -17.53 -8.55
CA GLU A 90 26.34 -18.95 -8.44
C GLU A 90 24.82 -19.14 -8.32
N ILE A 91 24.15 -18.32 -7.49
CA ILE A 91 22.68 -18.37 -7.31
C ILE A 91 21.97 -17.96 -8.60
N ARG A 92 22.43 -16.92 -9.29
CA ARG A 92 21.86 -16.50 -10.58
C ARG A 92 21.98 -17.57 -11.66
N SER A 93 23.07 -18.35 -11.65
CA SER A 93 23.27 -19.46 -12.59
C SER A 93 22.28 -20.62 -12.42
N LEU A 94 21.59 -20.69 -11.28
CA LEU A 94 20.58 -21.72 -11.02
C LEU A 94 19.23 -21.43 -11.69
N GLU A 95 19.04 -20.25 -12.30
CA GLU A 95 17.79 -19.81 -12.93
C GLU A 95 16.55 -19.90 -12.00
N LEU A 96 16.76 -19.88 -10.68
CA LEU A 96 15.71 -19.89 -9.67
C LEU A 96 15.38 -18.48 -9.20
N ASP A 97 14.11 -18.23 -8.92
CA ASP A 97 13.65 -16.96 -8.37
C ASP A 97 14.08 -16.83 -6.90
N VAL A 98 15.07 -15.98 -6.65
CA VAL A 98 15.63 -15.73 -5.31
C VAL A 98 14.56 -15.23 -4.34
N ARG A 99 13.67 -14.34 -4.80
CA ARG A 99 12.62 -13.76 -3.94
C ARG A 99 11.61 -14.83 -3.52
N ARG A 100 11.31 -15.76 -4.42
CA ARG A 100 10.47 -16.92 -4.13
C ARG A 100 11.12 -17.84 -3.11
N GLU A 101 12.42 -18.05 -3.19
CA GLU A 101 13.15 -18.87 -2.23
C GLU A 101 13.27 -18.18 -0.86
N VAL A 102 13.46 -16.85 -0.82
CA VAL A 102 13.39 -16.06 0.42
C VAL A 102 12.02 -16.14 1.07
N ALA A 103 10.93 -16.06 0.29
CA ALA A 103 9.57 -16.20 0.78
C ALA A 103 9.30 -17.63 1.30
N ALA A 104 9.81 -18.65 0.62
CA ALA A 104 9.71 -20.04 1.06
C ALA A 104 10.44 -20.28 2.39
N PHE A 105 11.66 -19.74 2.54
CA PHE A 105 12.40 -19.79 3.80
C PHE A 105 11.66 -19.10 4.95
N ALA A 106 11.13 -17.91 4.69
CA ALA A 106 10.35 -17.15 5.68
C ALA A 106 9.07 -17.90 6.10
N THR A 107 8.42 -18.60 5.17
CA THR A 107 7.24 -19.44 5.46
C THR A 107 7.60 -20.58 6.40
N VAL A 108 8.71 -21.28 6.15
CA VAL A 108 9.19 -22.36 7.04
C VAL A 108 9.56 -21.79 8.41
N PHE A 109 10.22 -20.62 8.47
CA PHE A 109 10.55 -19.96 9.74
C PHE A 109 9.31 -19.70 10.59
N ILE A 110 8.24 -19.21 9.99
CA ILE A 110 6.98 -18.92 10.66
C ILE A 110 6.34 -20.19 11.20
N GLU A 111 6.35 -21.27 10.41
CA GLU A 111 5.82 -22.56 10.87
C GLU A 111 6.64 -23.17 12.01
N VAL A 112 7.96 -22.99 12.00
CA VAL A 112 8.83 -23.38 13.10
C VAL A 112 8.54 -22.52 14.33
N ALA A 113 8.46 -21.19 14.19
CA ALA A 113 8.19 -20.26 15.29
C ALA A 113 6.83 -20.50 15.96
N LYS A 114 5.80 -20.84 15.20
CA LYS A 114 4.48 -21.23 15.75
C LYS A 114 4.53 -22.47 16.66
N ARG A 115 5.55 -23.28 16.52
CA ARG A 115 5.75 -24.48 17.34
C ARG A 115 6.55 -24.20 18.63
N SER A 116 7.27 -23.07 18.70
CA SER A 116 7.99 -22.65 19.91
C SER A 116 7.00 -22.04 20.92
N ARG A 117 6.91 -22.62 22.13
CA ARG A 117 5.89 -22.26 23.12
C ARG A 117 6.49 -21.43 24.25
N THR A 118 6.41 -20.09 24.18
CA THR A 118 6.58 -19.23 25.37
C THR A 118 5.58 -18.06 25.37
N PRO A 119 5.13 -17.55 26.53
CA PRO A 119 4.16 -16.45 26.63
C PRO A 119 4.65 -15.10 26.08
N ALA A 120 5.96 -14.88 25.99
CA ALA A 120 6.54 -13.71 25.29
C ALA A 120 6.29 -13.76 23.77
N ASP A 121 5.94 -14.96 23.25
CA ASP A 121 5.74 -15.23 21.84
C ASP A 121 4.36 -14.82 21.33
N VAL A 122 3.41 -14.43 22.16
CA VAL A 122 2.07 -14.02 21.71
C VAL A 122 2.16 -12.71 20.91
N LEU A 123 2.99 -11.77 21.38
CA LEU A 123 3.27 -10.53 20.61
C LEU A 123 4.09 -10.81 19.34
N MET A 124 5.08 -11.72 19.44
CA MET A 124 5.88 -12.17 18.31
C MET A 124 5.05 -12.99 17.33
N ASN A 125 4.11 -13.80 17.77
CA ASN A 125 3.19 -14.56 16.91
C ASN A 125 2.22 -13.66 16.12
N GLN A 126 1.78 -12.53 16.68
CA GLN A 126 0.98 -11.55 15.94
C GLN A 126 1.81 -10.87 14.85
N GLN A 127 3.06 -10.49 15.13
CA GLN A 127 3.98 -9.92 14.16
C GLN A 127 4.38 -10.95 13.10
N ILE A 128 4.62 -12.20 13.50
CA ILE A 128 4.94 -13.31 12.61
C ILE A 128 3.74 -13.66 11.71
N GLY A 129 2.53 -13.69 12.24
CA GLY A 129 1.31 -13.91 11.45
C GLY A 129 1.08 -12.81 10.42
N SER A 130 1.30 -11.57 10.81
CA SER A 130 1.24 -10.41 9.92
C SER A 130 2.31 -10.45 8.83
N LEU A 131 3.56 -10.79 9.19
CA LEU A 131 4.66 -10.96 8.24
C LEU A 131 4.41 -12.11 7.26
N HIS A 132 3.86 -13.23 7.74
CA HIS A 132 3.47 -14.36 6.89
C HIS A 132 2.47 -13.92 5.82
N LYS A 133 1.42 -13.22 6.21
CA LYS A 133 0.40 -12.71 5.30
C LYS A 133 0.98 -11.73 4.27
N ARG A 134 1.91 -10.85 4.69
CA ARG A 134 2.64 -9.95 3.78
C ARG A 134 3.56 -10.68 2.81
N ILE A 135 4.28 -11.69 3.28
CA ILE A 135 5.16 -12.51 2.44
C ILE A 135 4.33 -13.36 1.47
N ALA A 136 3.21 -13.92 1.91
CA ALA A 136 2.28 -14.63 1.02
C ALA A 136 1.69 -13.68 -0.04
N GLY A 137 1.35 -12.44 0.33
CA GLY A 137 0.96 -11.40 -0.61
C GLY A 137 2.05 -11.06 -1.63
N ILE A 138 3.31 -10.92 -1.19
CA ILE A 138 4.46 -10.71 -2.08
C ILE A 138 4.66 -11.91 -3.01
N GLN A 139 4.50 -13.13 -2.51
CA GLN A 139 4.60 -14.34 -3.32
C GLN A 139 3.50 -14.41 -4.40
N GLU A 140 2.27 -14.05 -4.05
CA GLU A 140 1.15 -13.94 -4.99
C GLU A 140 1.36 -12.81 -6.02
N GLN A 141 1.97 -11.69 -5.60
CA GLN A 141 2.35 -10.60 -6.49
C GLN A 141 3.44 -11.01 -7.47
N LEU A 142 4.47 -11.72 -7.00
CA LEU A 142 5.57 -12.22 -7.84
C LEU A 142 5.10 -13.25 -8.87
N GLU A 143 4.07 -14.04 -8.53
CA GLU A 143 3.46 -14.98 -9.47
C GLU A 143 2.59 -14.30 -10.54
N ARG A 144 2.09 -13.08 -10.27
CA ARG A 144 1.28 -12.26 -11.19
C ARG A 144 2.11 -11.27 -12.00
N LEU A 145 3.33 -10.95 -11.56
CA LEU A 145 4.16 -10.03 -12.31
C LEU A 145 4.56 -10.68 -13.64
N PRO A 146 4.30 -10.03 -14.77
CA PRO A 146 4.98 -10.37 -16.00
C PRO A 146 6.47 -10.32 -15.71
N THR A 147 7.22 -11.23 -16.30
CA THR A 147 8.67 -11.43 -16.10
C THR A 147 9.41 -10.13 -15.80
N LEU A 148 10.48 -10.18 -15.00
CA LEU A 148 11.37 -9.04 -14.68
C LEU A 148 11.68 -8.16 -15.92
N GLU A 149 11.66 -8.75 -17.09
CA GLU A 149 11.81 -8.12 -18.39
C GLU A 149 10.60 -7.22 -18.76
N GLY A 150 9.39 -7.62 -18.41
CA GLY A 150 8.17 -6.80 -18.58
C GLY A 150 8.16 -5.59 -17.66
N ILE A 151 8.65 -5.76 -16.42
CA ILE A 151 8.79 -4.64 -15.46
C ILE A 151 9.88 -3.69 -15.91
N ARG A 152 11.03 -4.20 -16.37
CA ARG A 152 12.10 -3.38 -16.96
C ARG A 152 11.62 -2.63 -18.19
N THR A 153 10.83 -3.27 -19.04
CA THR A 153 10.26 -2.66 -20.25
C THR A 153 9.23 -1.59 -19.90
N GLU A 154 8.39 -1.81 -18.88
CA GLU A 154 7.41 -0.81 -18.43
C GLU A 154 8.08 0.34 -17.67
N ILE A 155 9.07 0.06 -16.82
CA ILE A 155 9.92 1.09 -16.20
C ILE A 155 10.69 1.86 -17.27
N ALA A 156 11.24 1.20 -18.31
CA ALA A 156 11.91 1.87 -19.43
C ALA A 156 10.93 2.70 -20.25
N ARG A 157 9.68 2.25 -20.43
CA ARG A 157 8.61 3.00 -21.11
C ARG A 157 8.19 4.24 -20.30
N LEU A 158 8.08 4.11 -18.99
CA LEU A 158 7.79 5.22 -18.08
C LEU A 158 8.99 6.17 -17.97
N ALA A 159 10.23 5.66 -17.99
CA ALA A 159 11.47 6.45 -18.00
C ALA A 159 11.67 7.22 -19.32
N ALA A 160 11.14 6.73 -20.44
CA ALA A 160 11.11 7.46 -21.71
C ALA A 160 10.23 8.73 -21.67
N GLN A 161 9.48 8.94 -20.58
CA GLN A 161 8.66 10.12 -20.31
C GLN A 161 9.40 11.19 -19.49
N ASN A 162 10.68 11.44 -19.75
CA ASN A 162 11.48 12.53 -19.13
C ASN A 162 11.79 12.41 -17.63
N TYR A 163 11.84 11.21 -17.06
CA TYR A 163 12.34 11.01 -15.70
C TYR A 163 13.79 10.50 -15.71
N PRO A 164 14.63 10.91 -14.76
CA PRO A 164 15.95 10.33 -14.63
C PRO A 164 15.84 8.83 -14.39
N ALA A 165 16.60 8.04 -15.13
CA ALA A 165 16.64 6.59 -14.93
C ALA A 165 17.10 6.28 -13.50
N LEU A 166 16.33 5.45 -12.78
CA LEU A 166 16.79 4.89 -11.51
C LEU A 166 18.00 4.03 -11.80
N THR A 167 19.15 4.45 -11.29
CA THR A 167 20.35 3.61 -11.30
C THR A 167 20.22 2.53 -10.23
N PRO A 168 20.91 1.40 -10.34
CA PRO A 168 20.96 0.37 -9.29
C PRO A 168 21.44 0.89 -7.92
N THR A 169 22.05 2.06 -7.90
CA THR A 169 22.56 2.78 -6.73
C THR A 169 21.67 3.93 -6.27
N ALA A 170 20.44 4.04 -6.80
CA ALA A 170 19.52 5.11 -6.41
C ALA A 170 19.25 5.07 -4.90
N THR A 171 19.43 6.20 -4.22
CA THR A 171 19.13 6.32 -2.79
C THR A 171 17.63 6.26 -2.56
N GLU A 172 17.22 5.92 -1.35
CA GLU A 172 15.79 5.92 -0.96
C GLU A 172 15.15 7.30 -1.19
N ASN A 173 15.89 8.38 -0.95
CA ASN A 173 15.42 9.74 -1.18
C ASN A 173 15.19 10.02 -2.67
N GLN A 174 16.09 9.56 -3.52
CA GLN A 174 15.93 9.70 -4.98
C GLN A 174 14.69 8.95 -5.48
N CYS A 175 14.46 7.72 -5.02
CA CYS A 175 13.24 6.97 -5.34
C CYS A 175 11.97 7.72 -4.90
N ARG A 176 11.99 8.31 -3.71
CA ARG A 176 10.88 9.11 -3.19
C ARG A 176 10.64 10.39 -3.98
N ALA A 177 11.71 11.10 -4.36
CA ALA A 177 11.61 12.30 -5.19
C ALA A 177 10.96 11.99 -6.54
N ILE A 178 11.37 10.90 -7.20
CA ILE A 178 10.81 10.45 -8.47
C ILE A 178 9.33 10.05 -8.30
N ALA A 179 8.99 9.31 -7.25
CA ALA A 179 7.60 8.92 -6.99
C ALA A 179 6.69 10.14 -6.77
N LEU A 180 7.15 11.12 -5.97
CA LEU A 180 6.43 12.38 -5.76
C LEU A 180 6.26 13.13 -7.09
N ALA A 181 7.33 13.23 -7.89
CA ALA A 181 7.30 13.90 -9.18
C ALA A 181 6.28 13.25 -10.14
N GLN A 182 6.22 11.92 -10.20
CA GLN A 182 5.24 11.21 -11.03
C GLN A 182 3.80 11.52 -10.61
N GLN A 183 3.52 11.48 -9.31
CA GLN A 183 2.19 11.80 -8.78
C GLN A 183 1.82 13.26 -9.07
N MET A 184 2.74 14.20 -8.82
CA MET A 184 2.51 15.62 -9.06
C MET A 184 2.32 15.95 -10.53
N ARG A 185 3.09 15.33 -11.43
CA ARG A 185 2.92 15.54 -12.88
C ARG A 185 1.53 15.10 -13.33
N GLY A 186 1.11 13.88 -12.97
CA GLY A 186 -0.24 13.40 -13.28
C GLY A 186 -1.34 14.30 -12.70
N TRP A 187 -1.13 14.84 -11.50
CA TRP A 187 -2.04 15.78 -10.88
C TRP A 187 -2.14 17.09 -11.66
N PHE A 188 -1.02 17.73 -11.96
CA PHE A 188 -0.98 18.98 -12.71
C PHE A 188 -1.54 18.85 -14.13
N GLU A 189 -1.23 17.76 -14.82
CA GLU A 189 -1.79 17.48 -16.17
C GLU A 189 -3.32 17.34 -16.09
N THR A 190 -3.86 16.68 -15.06
CA THR A 190 -5.30 16.53 -14.84
C THR A 190 -5.99 17.87 -14.58
N LEU A 191 -5.30 18.80 -13.91
CA LEU A 191 -5.79 20.16 -13.67
C LEU A 191 -5.60 21.08 -14.90
N GLY A 192 -4.98 20.60 -15.98
CA GLY A 192 -4.70 21.38 -17.18
C GLY A 192 -3.52 22.35 -17.03
N TYR A 193 -2.67 22.16 -16.02
CA TYR A 193 -1.45 22.94 -15.85
C TYR A 193 -0.41 22.52 -16.88
N ARG A 194 0.37 23.47 -17.38
CA ARG A 194 1.38 23.23 -18.42
C ARG A 194 2.78 23.32 -17.83
N LEU A 195 3.57 22.24 -17.98
CA LEU A 195 4.97 22.25 -17.58
C LEU A 195 5.82 22.95 -18.64
N GLU A 196 6.75 23.80 -18.19
CA GLU A 196 7.79 24.36 -19.03
C GLU A 196 8.94 23.38 -19.24
N LYS A 197 9.90 23.73 -20.11
CA LYS A 197 11.10 22.92 -20.33
C LYS A 197 12.12 23.02 -19.20
N TYR A 198 11.90 23.87 -18.19
CA TYR A 198 12.76 23.99 -17.04
C TYR A 198 12.55 22.80 -16.10
N GLU A 199 13.62 22.04 -15.92
CA GLU A 199 13.61 20.83 -15.10
C GLU A 199 14.96 20.63 -14.44
N ILE A 200 15.01 20.59 -13.11
CA ILE A 200 16.19 20.26 -12.32
C ILE A 200 15.92 19.00 -11.51
N TRP A 201 16.87 18.11 -11.51
CA TRP A 201 16.87 16.89 -10.69
C TRP A 201 18.10 16.83 -9.81
N ALA A 202 17.90 16.68 -8.51
CA ALA A 202 18.94 16.42 -7.51
C ALA A 202 18.61 15.14 -6.74
N GLU A 203 19.46 14.72 -5.83
CA GLU A 203 19.29 13.50 -5.06
C GLU A 203 18.06 13.58 -4.13
N GLU A 204 17.79 14.75 -3.54
CA GLU A 204 16.74 14.92 -2.53
C GLU A 204 15.56 15.78 -3.00
N TYR A 205 15.66 16.41 -4.18
CA TYR A 205 14.61 17.29 -4.70
C TYR A 205 14.60 17.36 -6.22
N PHE A 206 13.49 17.87 -6.75
CA PHE A 206 13.37 18.30 -8.15
C PHE A 206 12.75 19.70 -8.22
N GLU A 207 12.98 20.41 -9.32
CA GLU A 207 12.31 21.69 -9.61
C GLU A 207 11.72 21.67 -11.02
N TRP A 208 10.52 22.23 -11.13
CA TRP A 208 9.80 22.49 -12.38
C TRP A 208 9.21 23.88 -12.37
N ILE A 209 8.90 24.39 -13.56
CA ILE A 209 8.03 25.56 -13.72
C ILE A 209 6.74 25.09 -14.39
N ILE A 210 5.63 25.43 -13.74
CA ILE A 210 4.29 25.18 -14.26
C ILE A 210 3.60 26.48 -14.57
N ASN A 211 2.71 26.46 -15.57
CA ASN A 211 1.84 27.56 -15.92
C ASN A 211 0.41 27.19 -15.50
N VAL A 212 -0.09 27.87 -14.49
CA VAL A 212 -1.44 27.69 -13.96
C VAL A 212 -2.39 28.68 -14.66
N PRO A 213 -3.49 28.21 -15.27
CA PRO A 213 -4.41 29.09 -15.96
C PRO A 213 -5.20 29.95 -14.98
N VAL A 214 -5.12 31.30 -15.14
CA VAL A 214 -5.86 32.27 -14.35
C VAL A 214 -6.65 33.17 -15.28
N ARG A 215 -7.96 32.93 -15.42
CA ARG A 215 -8.89 33.67 -16.30
C ARG A 215 -8.37 33.82 -17.75
N ARG A 216 -7.58 34.88 -18.04
CA ARG A 216 -7.05 35.19 -19.39
C ARG A 216 -5.53 35.19 -19.45
N SER A 217 -4.86 34.82 -18.37
CA SER A 217 -3.40 34.78 -18.21
C SER A 217 -2.98 33.44 -17.63
N TYR A 218 -1.68 33.30 -17.43
CA TYR A 218 -1.07 32.17 -16.73
C TYR A 218 -0.17 32.74 -15.65
N ASP A 219 -0.25 32.20 -14.45
CA ASP A 219 0.73 32.43 -13.40
C ASP A 219 1.84 31.39 -13.55
N ARG A 220 3.08 31.87 -13.58
CA ARG A 220 4.26 31.01 -13.64
C ARG A 220 4.68 30.66 -12.23
N ILE A 221 4.61 29.40 -11.89
CA ILE A 221 4.91 28.90 -10.56
C ILE A 221 6.11 27.96 -10.61
N LEU A 222 7.12 28.25 -9.80
CA LEU A 222 8.25 27.34 -9.60
C LEU A 222 7.88 26.34 -8.50
N VAL A 223 7.85 25.06 -8.85
CA VAL A 223 7.52 23.99 -7.93
C VAL A 223 8.79 23.23 -7.59
N ARG A 224 9.10 23.16 -6.30
CA ARG A 224 10.19 22.35 -5.76
C ARG A 224 9.61 21.19 -4.95
N GLY A 225 9.77 19.97 -5.43
CA GLY A 225 9.40 18.74 -4.72
C GLY A 225 10.56 18.19 -3.91
N VAL A 226 10.35 17.93 -2.62
CA VAL A 226 11.38 17.45 -1.69
C VAL A 226 11.05 16.03 -1.21
N ALA A 227 12.02 15.13 -1.29
CA ALA A 227 11.85 13.72 -0.91
C ALA A 227 11.68 13.50 0.61
N GLY A 228 12.25 14.39 1.41
CA GLY A 228 12.29 14.32 2.87
C GLY A 228 11.39 15.32 3.57
N GLU A 229 11.67 15.57 4.87
CA GLU A 229 11.04 16.64 5.62
C GLU A 229 11.51 17.99 5.07
N VAL A 230 10.56 18.89 4.83
CA VAL A 230 10.85 20.27 4.39
C VAL A 230 11.44 21.08 5.53
N ARG A 231 12.61 21.65 5.29
CA ARG A 231 13.35 22.48 6.25
C ARG A 231 13.35 23.95 5.84
N LEU A 232 13.78 24.81 6.75
CA LEU A 232 13.97 26.24 6.46
C LEU A 232 14.93 26.48 5.27
N SER A 233 15.98 25.66 5.15
CA SER A 233 16.94 25.74 4.03
C SER A 233 16.28 25.53 2.66
N ASP A 234 15.22 24.71 2.60
CA ASP A 234 14.52 24.44 1.35
C ASP A 234 13.66 25.63 0.92
N VAL A 235 13.08 26.35 1.89
CA VAL A 235 12.35 27.61 1.64
C VAL A 235 13.28 28.68 1.10
N MET A 236 14.48 28.83 1.71
CA MET A 236 15.48 29.78 1.25
C MET A 236 15.98 29.46 -0.15
N ALA A 237 16.20 28.18 -0.43
CA ALA A 237 16.61 27.73 -1.76
C ALA A 237 15.51 27.94 -2.80
N LEU A 238 14.23 27.66 -2.46
CA LEU A 238 13.09 27.98 -3.32
C LEU A 238 13.03 29.47 -3.63
N CYS A 239 13.17 30.34 -2.63
CA CYS A 239 13.18 31.80 -2.81
C CYS A 239 14.26 32.25 -3.81
N GLN A 240 15.48 31.66 -3.72
CA GLN A 240 16.54 31.95 -4.68
C GLN A 240 16.16 31.51 -6.11
N SER A 241 15.61 30.30 -6.26
CA SER A 241 15.19 29.77 -7.56
C SER A 241 14.07 30.60 -8.18
N VAL A 242 13.08 31.02 -7.40
CA VAL A 242 11.98 31.91 -7.83
C VAL A 242 12.53 33.23 -8.36
N ASN A 243 13.43 33.86 -7.63
CA ASN A 243 14.06 35.13 -8.04
C ASN A 243 14.90 34.96 -9.32
N GLN A 244 15.65 33.87 -9.45
CA GLN A 244 16.47 33.57 -10.63
C GLN A 244 15.63 33.31 -11.88
N GLN A 245 14.56 32.54 -11.74
CA GLN A 245 13.66 32.17 -12.84
C GLN A 245 12.57 33.23 -13.11
N LYS A 246 12.43 34.23 -12.24
CA LYS A 246 11.42 35.30 -12.31
C LYS A 246 10.02 34.73 -12.44
N THR A 247 9.68 33.76 -11.61
CA THR A 247 8.34 33.20 -11.52
C THR A 247 7.48 34.05 -10.58
N ASP A 248 6.17 34.00 -10.76
CA ASP A 248 5.22 34.78 -9.97
C ASP A 248 5.11 34.25 -8.55
N GLU A 249 5.15 32.91 -8.42
CA GLU A 249 5.06 32.19 -7.16
C GLU A 249 6.08 31.04 -7.08
N GLY A 250 6.28 30.53 -5.86
CA GLY A 250 7.04 29.35 -5.57
C GLY A 250 6.30 28.38 -4.63
N TRP A 251 6.17 27.13 -5.03
CA TRP A 251 5.54 26.08 -4.23
C TRP A 251 6.54 25.03 -3.80
N LEU A 252 6.62 24.79 -2.49
CA LEU A 252 7.43 23.76 -1.90
C LEU A 252 6.54 22.57 -1.51
N VAL A 253 6.76 21.41 -2.10
CA VAL A 253 5.88 20.24 -1.94
C VAL A 253 6.64 19.03 -1.44
N SER A 254 6.07 18.31 -0.46
CA SER A 254 6.60 17.02 0.01
C SER A 254 5.48 16.04 0.39
N THR A 255 5.76 14.74 0.35
CA THR A 255 4.91 13.72 0.97
C THR A 255 5.15 13.59 2.47
N ARG A 256 6.21 14.22 2.98
CA ARG A 256 6.62 14.20 4.38
C ARG A 256 6.21 15.48 5.11
N ARG A 257 6.55 15.51 6.39
CA ARG A 257 6.27 16.63 7.26
C ARG A 257 6.99 17.92 6.79
N ILE A 258 6.32 19.04 6.98
CA ILE A 258 6.91 20.38 6.83
C ILE A 258 7.28 20.90 8.21
N SER A 259 8.54 21.30 8.39
CA SER A 259 8.99 21.84 9.68
C SER A 259 8.24 23.13 10.04
N ARG A 260 8.05 23.37 11.35
CA ARG A 260 7.40 24.59 11.81
C ARG A 260 8.15 25.84 11.34
N ALA A 261 9.48 25.79 11.36
CA ALA A 261 10.30 26.91 10.88
C ALA A 261 10.06 27.22 9.40
N ALA A 262 9.89 26.22 8.55
CA ALA A 262 9.54 26.42 7.14
C ALA A 262 8.13 27.04 6.99
N ARG A 263 7.15 26.53 7.75
CA ARG A 263 5.78 27.08 7.77
C ARG A 263 5.72 28.53 8.24
N ASP A 264 6.51 28.88 9.26
CA ASP A 264 6.56 30.23 9.81
C ASP A 264 7.30 31.18 8.85
N GLU A 265 8.28 30.69 8.09
CA GLU A 265 9.04 31.48 7.12
C GLU A 265 8.18 31.92 5.93
N VAL A 266 7.41 31.01 5.33
CA VAL A 266 6.53 31.34 4.18
C VAL A 266 5.39 32.29 4.56
N LYS A 267 5.02 32.39 5.86
CA LYS A 267 4.00 33.31 6.34
C LYS A 267 4.48 34.76 6.49
N LYS A 268 5.79 35.02 6.37
CA LYS A 268 6.32 36.35 6.45
C LYS A 268 5.85 37.21 5.26
N GLU A 269 5.64 38.48 5.50
CA GLU A 269 5.17 39.43 4.50
C GLU A 269 6.07 39.46 3.23
N GLU A 270 7.38 39.35 3.42
CA GLU A 270 8.38 39.31 2.36
C GLU A 270 8.31 38.05 1.48
N ASN A 271 7.72 36.97 2.00
CA ASN A 271 7.62 35.65 1.36
C ASN A 271 6.20 35.31 0.87
N ARG A 272 5.31 36.31 0.71
CA ARG A 272 3.91 36.11 0.28
C ARG A 272 3.73 35.34 -1.03
N HIS A 273 4.77 35.32 -1.86
CA HIS A 273 4.80 34.63 -3.13
C HIS A 273 5.27 33.17 -2.99
N LEU A 274 5.55 32.72 -1.77
CA LEU A 274 6.00 31.35 -1.49
C LEU A 274 4.95 30.63 -0.65
N ASP A 275 4.67 29.37 -1.02
CA ASP A 275 3.82 28.46 -0.25
C ASP A 275 4.51 27.12 -0.01
N CYS A 276 4.12 26.43 1.05
CA CYS A 276 4.58 25.11 1.33
C CYS A 276 3.42 24.16 1.67
N PHE A 277 3.35 23.07 0.96
CA PHE A 277 2.30 22.06 1.05
C PHE A 277 2.85 20.66 1.28
N THR A 278 2.17 19.86 2.07
CA THR A 278 2.22 18.42 1.81
C THR A 278 1.48 18.16 0.50
N PHE A 279 1.81 17.07 -0.20
CA PHE A 279 1.12 16.77 -1.46
C PHE A 279 -0.39 16.59 -1.26
N ASP A 280 -0.80 16.04 -0.11
CA ASP A 280 -2.22 15.93 0.24
C ASP A 280 -2.89 17.29 0.50
N GLU A 281 -2.18 18.28 1.07
CA GLU A 281 -2.69 19.66 1.21
C GLU A 281 -2.82 20.34 -0.16
N LEU A 282 -1.90 20.05 -1.08
CA LEU A 282 -2.00 20.55 -2.46
C LEU A 282 -3.22 19.99 -3.19
N ILE A 283 -3.52 18.70 -2.98
CA ILE A 283 -4.73 18.07 -3.52
C ILE A 283 -5.99 18.72 -2.94
N ASP A 284 -6.02 19.04 -1.64
CA ASP A 284 -7.18 19.66 -0.98
C ASP A 284 -7.58 21.02 -1.59
N LEU A 285 -6.66 21.73 -2.26
CA LEU A 285 -6.99 22.99 -2.92
C LEU A 285 -8.00 22.83 -4.07
N ASP A 286 -7.95 21.66 -4.74
CA ASP A 286 -8.77 21.39 -5.92
C ASP A 286 -9.84 20.31 -5.67
N ALA A 287 -9.69 19.51 -4.60
CA ALA A 287 -10.57 18.41 -4.24
C ALA A 287 -10.94 18.45 -2.75
N ASP A 288 -11.91 19.30 -2.40
CA ASP A 288 -12.36 19.47 -1.01
C ASP A 288 -13.41 18.41 -0.62
N PHE A 289 -13.02 17.51 0.27
CA PHE A 289 -13.87 16.48 0.87
C PHE A 289 -14.33 16.81 2.30
N SER A 290 -14.04 17.99 2.83
CA SER A 290 -14.29 18.34 4.23
C SER A 290 -15.76 18.15 4.64
N GLY A 291 -16.69 18.64 3.83
CA GLY A 291 -18.11 18.49 4.10
C GLY A 291 -18.59 17.03 4.12
N TYR A 292 -18.01 16.17 3.27
CA TYR A 292 -18.27 14.75 3.28
C TYR A 292 -17.73 14.07 4.54
N LEU A 293 -16.50 14.40 4.93
CA LEU A 293 -15.87 13.83 6.13
C LEU A 293 -16.64 14.18 7.41
N ASP A 294 -17.16 15.38 7.50
CA ASP A 294 -18.01 15.82 8.61
C ASP A 294 -19.35 15.07 8.61
N TRP A 295 -19.96 14.90 7.43
CA TRP A 295 -21.17 14.09 7.28
C TRP A 295 -20.93 12.64 7.70
N LEU A 296 -19.83 12.01 7.23
CA LEU A 296 -19.51 10.63 7.57
C LEU A 296 -19.33 10.45 9.08
N GLU A 297 -18.62 11.36 9.73
CA GLU A 297 -18.43 11.35 11.18
C GLU A 297 -19.76 11.48 11.92
N ALA A 298 -20.61 12.43 11.50
CA ALA A 298 -21.93 12.63 12.09
C ALA A 298 -22.84 11.40 11.92
N GLU A 299 -22.83 10.76 10.74
CA GLU A 299 -23.63 9.57 10.45
C GLU A 299 -23.20 8.36 11.29
N ILE A 300 -21.89 8.16 11.47
CA ILE A 300 -21.33 7.10 12.31
C ILE A 300 -21.75 7.28 13.77
N LYS A 301 -21.63 8.52 14.29
CA LYS A 301 -22.04 8.86 15.65
C LYS A 301 -23.55 8.73 15.84
N ARG A 302 -24.35 9.15 14.86
CA ARG A 302 -25.82 9.01 14.87
C ARG A 302 -26.23 7.55 15.00
N ARG A 303 -25.54 6.66 14.30
CA ARG A 303 -25.77 5.20 14.36
C ARG A 303 -25.16 4.56 15.61
N LYS A 304 -24.33 5.27 16.37
CA LYS A 304 -23.59 4.78 17.54
C LYS A 304 -22.65 3.59 17.24
N ILE A 305 -22.11 3.57 16.01
CA ILE A 305 -21.22 2.49 15.55
C ILE A 305 -19.88 2.59 16.27
N ASP A 306 -19.42 3.79 16.53
CA ASP A 306 -18.21 4.11 17.34
C ASP A 306 -18.22 3.50 18.74
N GLN A 307 -19.41 3.17 19.28
CA GLN A 307 -19.59 2.68 20.65
C GLN A 307 -20.12 1.24 20.74
N LYS A 308 -20.84 0.78 19.71
CA LYS A 308 -21.63 -0.46 19.79
C LYS A 308 -21.23 -1.53 18.80
N TYR A 309 -20.18 -1.27 18.00
CA TYR A 309 -19.72 -2.27 17.05
C TYR A 309 -19.14 -3.49 17.75
N VAL A 310 -19.50 -4.66 17.26
CA VAL A 310 -18.93 -5.94 17.69
C VAL A 310 -18.04 -6.44 16.56
N PRO A 311 -16.74 -6.70 16.83
CA PRO A 311 -15.81 -7.20 15.83
C PRO A 311 -16.31 -8.48 15.15
N LEU A 312 -16.13 -8.56 13.84
CA LEU A 312 -16.59 -9.69 13.02
C LEU A 312 -15.41 -10.55 12.60
N ALA A 313 -15.56 -11.86 12.80
CA ALA A 313 -14.66 -12.84 12.19
C ALA A 313 -15.01 -13.02 10.71
N CYS A 314 -14.01 -13.38 9.89
CA CYS A 314 -14.24 -13.73 8.51
C CYS A 314 -13.43 -14.96 8.09
N THR A 315 -13.82 -15.55 6.97
CA THR A 315 -13.10 -16.64 6.33
C THR A 315 -12.77 -16.26 4.89
N LYS A 316 -11.62 -16.70 4.41
CA LYS A 316 -11.19 -16.54 3.02
C LYS A 316 -10.91 -17.90 2.42
N GLU A 317 -11.44 -18.18 1.24
CA GLU A 317 -11.02 -19.34 0.47
C GLU A 317 -9.65 -19.07 -0.13
N GLU A 318 -8.72 -20.00 0.13
CA GLU A 318 -7.40 -19.98 -0.49
C GLU A 318 -7.46 -20.78 -1.80
N ILE A 319 -7.10 -20.11 -2.89
CA ILE A 319 -7.15 -20.65 -4.24
C ILE A 319 -5.72 -20.77 -4.76
N ASP A 320 -5.34 -21.92 -5.26
CA ASP A 320 -4.07 -22.12 -5.95
C ASP A 320 -4.05 -21.24 -7.23
N PRO A 321 -3.08 -20.32 -7.37
CA PRO A 321 -3.02 -19.40 -8.49
C PRO A 321 -2.84 -20.08 -9.84
N VAL A 322 -2.19 -21.27 -9.86
CA VAL A 322 -1.92 -22.03 -11.09
C VAL A 322 -3.10 -22.92 -11.46
N THR A 323 -3.54 -23.75 -10.53
CA THR A 323 -4.60 -24.75 -10.80
C THR A 323 -6.00 -24.18 -10.65
N LYS A 324 -6.14 -22.96 -10.08
CA LYS A 324 -7.43 -22.33 -9.73
C LYS A 324 -8.32 -23.19 -8.82
N ARG A 325 -7.74 -24.17 -8.14
CA ARG A 325 -8.47 -25.04 -7.20
C ARG A 325 -8.35 -24.49 -5.78
N ARG A 326 -9.41 -24.69 -5.02
CA ARG A 326 -9.42 -24.37 -3.59
C ARG A 326 -8.46 -25.29 -2.84
N ILE A 327 -7.50 -24.71 -2.12
CA ILE A 327 -6.49 -25.40 -1.33
C ILE A 327 -6.77 -25.36 0.17
N GLY A 328 -7.59 -24.41 0.64
CA GLY A 328 -7.92 -24.30 2.05
C GLY A 328 -8.90 -23.18 2.36
N ILE A 329 -9.08 -22.90 3.65
CA ILE A 329 -9.82 -21.77 4.18
C ILE A 329 -8.97 -21.13 5.28
N SER A 330 -8.63 -19.88 5.13
CA SER A 330 -8.05 -19.04 6.19
C SER A 330 -9.17 -18.43 7.02
N ARG A 331 -8.97 -18.35 8.33
CA ARG A 331 -9.88 -17.68 9.27
C ARG A 331 -9.16 -16.48 9.87
N TYR A 332 -9.92 -15.43 10.09
CA TYR A 332 -9.44 -14.19 10.69
C TYR A 332 -10.33 -13.90 11.91
N GLU A 333 -9.74 -14.08 13.08
CA GLU A 333 -10.41 -13.95 14.39
C GLU A 333 -9.66 -12.91 15.24
N ALA A 334 -9.89 -12.89 16.55
CA ALA A 334 -9.32 -11.90 17.46
C ALA A 334 -7.79 -11.78 17.36
N GLU A 335 -7.09 -12.90 17.22
CA GLU A 335 -5.62 -12.96 17.10
C GLU A 335 -5.09 -12.33 15.82
N ASP A 336 -5.92 -12.29 14.78
CA ASP A 336 -5.60 -11.73 13.46
C ASP A 336 -6.10 -10.29 13.29
N GLY A 337 -6.71 -9.69 14.31
CA GLY A 337 -7.35 -8.38 14.23
C GLY A 337 -8.69 -8.39 13.50
N TRP A 338 -9.39 -9.54 13.50
CA TRP A 338 -10.70 -9.74 12.88
C TRP A 338 -10.69 -9.47 11.37
N ILE A 339 -11.83 -9.20 10.78
CA ILE A 339 -11.96 -8.80 9.37
C ILE A 339 -11.20 -7.50 9.07
N ASP A 340 -11.11 -6.58 10.03
CA ASP A 340 -10.36 -5.32 9.93
C ASP A 340 -8.88 -5.58 9.61
N GLY A 341 -8.24 -6.51 10.33
CA GLY A 341 -6.86 -6.90 10.09
C GLY A 341 -6.65 -7.51 8.70
N TYR A 342 -7.62 -8.29 8.21
CA TYR A 342 -7.58 -8.82 6.85
C TYR A 342 -7.68 -7.71 5.79
N ILE A 343 -8.59 -6.75 5.97
CA ILE A 343 -8.73 -5.63 5.04
C ILE A 343 -7.47 -4.74 5.05
N ASP A 344 -6.90 -4.46 6.22
CA ASP A 344 -5.65 -3.70 6.30
C ASP A 344 -4.53 -4.38 5.49
N LEU A 345 -4.36 -5.70 5.63
CA LEU A 345 -3.40 -6.47 4.83
C LEU A 345 -3.70 -6.44 3.34
N TRP A 346 -5.00 -6.53 2.97
CA TRP A 346 -5.43 -6.50 1.58
C TRP A 346 -5.15 -5.12 0.95
N LEU A 347 -5.37 -4.02 1.69
CA LEU A 347 -5.11 -2.66 1.23
C LEU A 347 -3.62 -2.36 1.03
N ASP A 348 -2.74 -3.05 1.76
CA ASP A 348 -1.29 -2.92 1.61
C ASP A 348 -0.76 -3.62 0.34
N ASP A 349 -1.58 -4.45 -0.33
CA ASP A 349 -1.20 -5.19 -1.53
C ASP A 349 -1.59 -4.41 -2.81
N PRO A 350 -0.63 -3.81 -3.55
CA PRO A 350 -0.91 -3.01 -4.74
C PRO A 350 -1.46 -3.82 -5.92
N ALA A 351 -1.35 -5.16 -5.89
CA ALA A 351 -1.92 -6.02 -6.92
C ALA A 351 -3.41 -6.33 -6.72
N LYS A 352 -3.98 -5.93 -5.58
CA LYS A 352 -5.38 -6.15 -5.25
C LYS A 352 -6.22 -4.94 -5.66
N GLU A 353 -7.13 -5.15 -6.58
CA GLU A 353 -7.98 -4.08 -7.10
C GLU A 353 -9.30 -3.96 -6.36
N HIS A 354 -9.93 -5.09 -6.03
CA HIS A 354 -11.21 -5.10 -5.33
C HIS A 354 -11.36 -6.31 -4.41
N ILE A 355 -12.21 -6.17 -3.39
CA ILE A 355 -12.61 -7.24 -2.48
C ILE A 355 -14.12 -7.24 -2.28
N SER A 356 -14.73 -8.43 -2.31
CA SER A 356 -16.15 -8.62 -2.00
C SER A 356 -16.31 -9.32 -0.66
N ILE A 357 -17.07 -8.70 0.24
CA ILE A 357 -17.41 -9.28 1.54
C ILE A 357 -18.81 -9.87 1.46
N LEU A 358 -18.89 -11.19 1.51
CA LEU A 358 -20.12 -11.94 1.43
C LEU A 358 -20.60 -12.37 2.83
N GLY A 359 -21.89 -12.48 3.00
CA GLY A 359 -22.50 -12.96 4.24
C GLY A 359 -24.02 -12.91 4.17
N GLU A 360 -24.68 -13.70 4.99
CA GLU A 360 -26.14 -13.75 5.07
C GLU A 360 -26.76 -12.42 5.53
N PHE A 361 -28.06 -12.29 5.35
CA PHE A 361 -28.80 -11.14 5.88
C PHE A 361 -28.70 -11.09 7.42
N GLY A 362 -28.46 -9.91 7.96
CA GLY A 362 -28.32 -9.71 9.40
C GLY A 362 -26.94 -10.00 9.99
N THR A 363 -25.96 -10.42 9.21
CA THR A 363 -24.58 -10.70 9.71
C THR A 363 -23.76 -9.47 10.07
N GLY A 364 -24.30 -8.26 9.90
CA GLY A 364 -23.64 -7.02 10.30
C GLY A 364 -22.75 -6.36 9.22
N LYS A 365 -22.85 -6.75 7.94
CA LYS A 365 -22.05 -6.17 6.84
C LYS A 365 -22.06 -4.64 6.81
N THR A 366 -23.24 -4.04 6.84
CA THR A 366 -23.40 -2.56 6.86
C THR A 366 -22.76 -1.94 8.12
N TRP A 367 -22.87 -2.61 9.29
CA TRP A 367 -22.21 -2.15 10.51
C TRP A 367 -20.69 -2.19 10.36
N PHE A 368 -20.17 -3.26 9.77
CA PHE A 368 -18.75 -3.38 9.46
C PHE A 368 -18.29 -2.27 8.50
N VAL A 369 -19.03 -2.01 7.42
CA VAL A 369 -18.69 -0.95 6.46
C VAL A 369 -18.48 0.40 7.16
N PHE A 370 -19.44 0.82 7.99
CA PHE A 370 -19.32 2.08 8.72
C PHE A 370 -18.28 2.04 9.83
N HIS A 371 -18.07 0.90 10.47
CA HIS A 371 -16.98 0.73 11.45
C HIS A 371 -15.62 0.88 10.80
N TYR A 372 -15.39 0.18 9.68
CA TYR A 372 -14.12 0.27 8.97
C TYR A 372 -13.88 1.69 8.41
N ALA A 373 -14.93 2.31 7.88
CA ALA A 373 -14.87 3.70 7.46
C ALA A 373 -14.53 4.65 8.62
N TRP A 374 -15.06 4.39 9.84
CA TRP A 374 -14.69 5.14 11.04
C TRP A 374 -13.22 5.00 11.38
N THR A 375 -12.70 3.79 11.41
CA THR A 375 -11.29 3.52 11.67
C THR A 375 -10.39 4.21 10.64
N ALA A 376 -10.73 4.11 9.35
CA ALA A 376 -10.02 4.77 8.27
C ALA A 376 -10.09 6.31 8.39
N LEU A 377 -11.26 6.87 8.73
CA LEU A 377 -11.45 8.30 8.96
C LEU A 377 -10.62 8.81 10.13
N GLN A 378 -10.54 8.07 11.24
CA GLN A 378 -9.70 8.46 12.38
C GLN A 378 -8.21 8.47 12.01
N ARG A 379 -7.74 7.46 11.29
CA ARG A 379 -6.37 7.40 10.76
C ARG A 379 -6.09 8.58 9.81
N TYR A 380 -7.03 8.90 8.93
CA TYR A 380 -6.93 10.01 7.98
C TYR A 380 -6.84 11.37 8.72
N LYS A 381 -7.77 11.65 9.65
CA LYS A 381 -7.79 12.90 10.43
C LYS A 381 -6.55 13.02 11.36
N ASP A 382 -6.05 11.90 11.90
CA ASP A 382 -4.81 11.93 12.70
C ASP A 382 -3.60 12.28 11.85
N ALA A 383 -3.44 11.66 10.67
CA ALA A 383 -2.37 11.98 9.73
C ALA A 383 -2.43 13.45 9.28
N GLN A 384 -3.64 13.98 9.00
CA GLN A 384 -3.87 15.38 8.66
C GLN A 384 -3.43 16.31 9.79
N ARG A 385 -3.81 16.04 11.04
CA ARG A 385 -3.38 16.85 12.20
C ARG A 385 -1.87 16.83 12.42
N ARG A 386 -1.24 15.70 12.15
CA ARG A 386 0.21 15.53 12.29
C ARG A 386 1.00 16.11 11.10
N GLY A 387 0.31 16.50 10.01
CA GLY A 387 0.95 17.00 8.79
C GLY A 387 1.86 15.95 8.13
N VAL A 388 1.45 14.69 8.14
CA VAL A 388 2.12 13.59 7.46
C VAL A 388 1.27 13.06 6.32
N GLU A 389 1.84 12.25 5.43
CA GLU A 389 1.10 11.60 4.34
C GLU A 389 -0.15 10.90 4.87
N ARG A 390 -1.28 11.18 4.24
CA ARG A 390 -2.58 10.65 4.67
C ARG A 390 -2.83 9.27 4.07
N PRO A 391 -3.43 8.35 4.83
CA PRO A 391 -3.96 7.12 4.27
C PRO A 391 -5.11 7.42 3.30
N ARG A 392 -5.60 6.39 2.62
CA ARG A 392 -6.72 6.51 1.68
C ARG A 392 -7.94 7.12 2.36
N LEU A 393 -8.58 8.07 1.68
CA LEU A 393 -9.81 8.71 2.13
C LEU A 393 -10.99 7.73 1.97
N PRO A 394 -11.71 7.36 3.05
CA PRO A 394 -12.82 6.41 2.95
C PRO A 394 -14.06 7.08 2.34
N LEU A 395 -14.58 6.51 1.26
CA LEU A 395 -15.83 6.93 0.60
C LEU A 395 -16.86 5.80 0.73
N VAL A 396 -17.86 5.99 1.58
CA VAL A 396 -18.96 5.02 1.79
C VAL A 396 -20.13 5.36 0.86
N ILE A 397 -20.39 4.50 -0.09
CA ILE A 397 -21.40 4.67 -1.13
C ILE A 397 -22.51 3.63 -0.91
N THR A 398 -23.68 4.08 -0.47
CA THR A 398 -24.83 3.20 -0.24
C THR A 398 -25.55 2.97 -1.57
N LEU A 399 -25.28 1.85 -2.22
CA LEU A 399 -25.80 1.53 -3.57
C LEU A 399 -27.34 1.49 -3.63
N ARG A 400 -27.99 1.18 -2.53
CA ARG A 400 -29.45 1.21 -2.42
C ARG A 400 -30.06 2.56 -2.84
N ASP A 401 -29.34 3.66 -2.60
CA ASP A 401 -29.80 5.02 -2.89
C ASP A 401 -29.70 5.34 -4.39
N PHE A 402 -28.90 4.56 -5.11
CA PHE A 402 -28.61 4.71 -6.54
C PHE A 402 -29.20 3.58 -7.41
N ALA A 403 -30.24 2.90 -6.96
CA ALA A 403 -30.84 1.76 -7.67
C ALA A 403 -31.32 2.05 -9.11
N LYS A 404 -31.41 3.33 -9.51
CA LYS A 404 -31.77 3.77 -10.88
C LYS A 404 -30.54 4.14 -11.72
N ALA A 405 -29.34 4.11 -11.16
CA ALA A 405 -28.14 4.42 -11.90
C ALA A 405 -27.85 3.32 -12.95
N LEU A 406 -27.48 3.73 -14.14
CA LEU A 406 -27.24 2.82 -15.27
C LEU A 406 -25.82 2.26 -15.27
N ASN A 407 -24.89 2.96 -14.65
CA ASN A 407 -23.47 2.60 -14.55
C ASN A 407 -22.84 3.19 -13.27
N VAL A 408 -21.59 2.83 -13.00
CA VAL A 408 -20.84 3.28 -11.82
C VAL A 408 -20.60 4.80 -11.85
N GLU A 409 -20.38 5.38 -13.03
CA GLU A 409 -20.19 6.83 -13.20
C GLU A 409 -21.41 7.61 -12.73
N ASN A 410 -22.62 7.12 -13.05
CA ASN A 410 -23.87 7.75 -12.56
C ASN A 410 -24.03 7.63 -11.04
N VAL A 411 -23.57 6.53 -10.45
CA VAL A 411 -23.53 6.37 -8.98
C VAL A 411 -22.60 7.39 -8.36
N LEU A 412 -21.38 7.49 -8.88
CA LEU A 412 -20.36 8.41 -8.39
C LEU A 412 -20.78 9.87 -8.58
N ALA A 413 -21.34 10.22 -9.74
CA ALA A 413 -21.85 11.56 -10.00
C ALA A 413 -23.01 11.91 -9.02
N GLY A 414 -23.93 11.00 -8.80
CA GLY A 414 -25.02 11.17 -7.82
C GLY A 414 -24.49 11.35 -6.41
N PHE A 415 -23.50 10.55 -6.01
CA PHE A 415 -22.85 10.63 -4.72
C PHE A 415 -22.13 11.97 -4.53
N PHE A 416 -21.25 12.34 -5.44
CA PHE A 416 -20.47 13.57 -5.30
C PHE A 416 -21.34 14.84 -5.43
N PHE A 417 -22.04 14.99 -6.55
CA PHE A 417 -22.74 16.25 -6.82
C PHE A 417 -24.07 16.37 -6.09
N THR A 418 -24.88 15.30 -6.07
CA THR A 418 -26.26 15.40 -5.56
C THR A 418 -26.31 15.23 -4.05
N GLN A 419 -25.56 14.26 -3.52
CA GLN A 419 -25.66 13.90 -2.11
C GLN A 419 -24.73 14.71 -1.23
N HIS A 420 -23.49 14.97 -1.68
CA HIS A 420 -22.47 15.60 -0.85
C HIS A 420 -22.00 16.97 -1.36
N ASN A 421 -22.54 17.46 -2.49
CA ASN A 421 -22.15 18.75 -3.10
C ASN A 421 -20.63 18.91 -3.32
N ILE A 422 -19.95 17.81 -3.60
CA ILE A 422 -18.51 17.80 -3.92
C ILE A 422 -18.37 18.09 -5.41
N ARG A 423 -17.72 19.21 -5.75
CA ARG A 423 -17.49 19.61 -7.14
C ARG A 423 -16.22 18.99 -7.67
N LEU A 424 -16.29 17.73 -8.03
CA LEU A 424 -15.17 16.96 -8.57
C LEU A 424 -15.50 16.55 -10.01
N ASN A 425 -14.62 16.84 -10.97
CA ASN A 425 -14.79 16.29 -12.32
C ASN A 425 -14.32 14.82 -12.37
N SER A 426 -14.73 14.09 -13.40
CA SER A 426 -14.39 12.68 -13.55
C SER A 426 -12.88 12.44 -13.68
N GLU A 427 -12.16 13.34 -14.35
CA GLU A 427 -10.72 13.22 -14.55
C GLU A 427 -9.95 13.35 -13.24
N VAL A 428 -10.34 14.29 -12.38
CA VAL A 428 -9.77 14.47 -11.03
C VAL A 428 -10.07 13.27 -10.16
N PHE A 429 -11.31 12.73 -10.20
CA PHE A 429 -11.66 11.51 -9.49
C PHE A 429 -10.79 10.33 -9.94
N ASP A 430 -10.68 10.11 -11.24
CA ASP A 430 -9.89 9.02 -11.82
C ASP A 430 -8.41 9.15 -11.42
N GLN A 431 -7.89 10.36 -11.40
CA GLN A 431 -6.51 10.61 -10.99
C GLN A 431 -6.29 10.32 -9.50
N LEU A 432 -7.20 10.76 -8.62
CA LEU A 432 -7.15 10.43 -7.19
C LEU A 432 -7.20 8.91 -6.95
N ASN A 433 -8.04 8.21 -7.72
CA ASN A 433 -8.15 6.76 -7.63
C ASN A 433 -6.87 6.06 -8.13
N ARG A 434 -6.30 6.50 -9.27
CA ARG A 434 -5.01 5.97 -9.76
C ARG A 434 -3.85 6.20 -8.80
N MET A 435 -3.83 7.34 -8.12
CA MET A 435 -2.83 7.63 -7.09
C MET A 435 -3.05 6.85 -5.78
N GLY A 436 -4.14 6.06 -5.69
CA GLY A 436 -4.47 5.30 -4.49
C GLY A 436 -4.86 6.18 -3.30
N LYS A 437 -5.39 7.39 -3.53
CA LYS A 437 -5.81 8.31 -2.47
C LYS A 437 -7.22 8.02 -1.95
N LEU A 438 -8.01 7.20 -2.66
CA LEU A 438 -9.39 6.88 -2.31
C LEU A 438 -9.53 5.42 -1.85
N LEU A 439 -10.40 5.19 -0.88
CA LEU A 439 -10.90 3.88 -0.48
C LEU A 439 -12.41 3.86 -0.75
N LEU A 440 -12.81 3.24 -1.85
CA LEU A 440 -14.22 3.13 -2.23
C LEU A 440 -14.86 1.94 -1.51
N ILE A 441 -15.90 2.19 -0.73
CA ILE A 441 -16.63 1.18 0.03
C ILE A 441 -18.10 1.19 -0.43
N PHE A 442 -18.49 0.16 -1.16
CA PHE A 442 -19.85 0.01 -1.65
C PHE A 442 -20.67 -0.87 -0.70
N ASP A 443 -21.79 -0.34 -0.17
CA ASP A 443 -22.70 -1.05 0.71
C ASP A 443 -24.05 -1.31 0.02
N GLY A 444 -24.65 -2.48 0.24
CA GLY A 444 -25.99 -2.82 -0.23
C GLY A 444 -26.05 -3.24 -1.70
N PHE A 445 -25.05 -3.92 -2.21
CA PHE A 445 -25.04 -4.43 -3.59
C PHE A 445 -26.17 -5.44 -3.86
N ASP A 446 -26.44 -6.33 -2.93
CA ASP A 446 -27.52 -7.30 -2.97
C ASP A 446 -28.92 -6.65 -3.03
N GLU A 447 -29.12 -5.56 -2.29
CA GLU A 447 -30.37 -4.79 -2.31
C GLU A 447 -30.56 -4.06 -3.65
N MET A 448 -29.50 -3.56 -4.24
CA MET A 448 -29.51 -2.93 -5.56
C MET A 448 -29.85 -3.96 -6.65
N ALA A 449 -29.19 -5.10 -6.66
CA ALA A 449 -29.42 -6.18 -7.62
C ALA A 449 -30.88 -6.67 -7.58
N ALA A 450 -31.44 -6.89 -6.38
CA ALA A 450 -32.81 -7.32 -6.19
C ALA A 450 -33.87 -6.30 -6.71
N LYS A 451 -33.54 -4.99 -6.69
CA LYS A 451 -34.44 -3.95 -7.26
C LYS A 451 -34.34 -3.91 -8.79
N VAL A 452 -33.15 -4.09 -9.35
CA VAL A 452 -32.92 -4.15 -10.79
C VAL A 452 -33.68 -5.34 -11.37
N ASP A 453 -33.55 -6.53 -10.79
CA ASP A 453 -34.26 -7.74 -11.26
C ASP A 453 -35.77 -7.57 -11.23
N ARG A 454 -36.33 -6.95 -10.21
CA ARG A 454 -37.79 -6.68 -10.15
C ARG A 454 -38.26 -5.71 -11.24
N GLN A 455 -37.47 -4.75 -11.64
CA GLN A 455 -37.79 -3.82 -12.72
C GLN A 455 -37.66 -4.50 -14.11
N PHE A 456 -36.72 -5.41 -14.30
CA PHE A 456 -36.55 -6.14 -15.55
C PHE A 456 -37.57 -7.27 -15.74
N LEU A 457 -37.98 -7.94 -14.67
CA LEU A 457 -39.05 -8.94 -14.71
C LEU A 457 -40.42 -8.33 -15.09
N GLY A 458 -40.60 -7.02 -14.86
CA GLY A 458 -41.80 -6.28 -15.29
C GLY A 458 -41.80 -5.82 -16.76
N THR A 459 -40.63 -5.83 -17.45
CA THR A 459 -40.49 -5.27 -18.80
C THR A 459 -40.06 -6.27 -19.87
N GLY A 460 -39.83 -7.54 -19.57
CA GLY A 460 -39.68 -8.62 -20.56
C GLY A 460 -38.54 -8.47 -21.55
N LYS A 461 -37.43 -7.81 -21.22
CA LYS A 461 -36.24 -7.70 -22.13
C LYS A 461 -34.90 -7.83 -21.42
N GLY A 462 -34.25 -8.91 -21.75
CA GLY A 462 -32.81 -9.02 -22.05
C GLY A 462 -31.81 -8.77 -20.92
N SER A 463 -31.15 -9.85 -20.50
CA SER A 463 -29.93 -9.86 -19.69
C SER A 463 -28.81 -8.99 -20.30
N SER A 464 -28.37 -7.99 -19.60
CA SER A 464 -27.07 -7.37 -19.83
C SER A 464 -26.13 -7.79 -18.68
N SER A 465 -25.00 -8.37 -19.07
CA SER A 465 -23.93 -8.81 -18.20
C SER A 465 -23.31 -7.64 -17.45
N TRP A 466 -23.41 -7.68 -16.14
CA TRP A 466 -22.63 -6.86 -15.22
C TRP A 466 -21.53 -7.74 -14.61
N PHE A 467 -20.37 -7.78 -15.23
CA PHE A 467 -19.08 -8.19 -14.60
C PHE A 467 -17.94 -7.67 -15.46
#